data_8314337f94f33675b2c7fbb34dd90142
#
_entry.id   8314337f94f33675b2c7fbb34dd90142
#
_cell.length_a   1.000
_cell.length_b   1.000
_cell.length_c   1.000
_cell.angle_alpha   90.00
_cell.angle_beta   90.00
_cell.angle_gamma   90.00
#
_symmetry.space_group_name_H-M   'P 1'
#
loop_
_entity.id
_entity.type
_entity.pdbx_description
1 polymer ?
#
loop_
_entity_poly.entity_id
_entity_poly.type
_entity_poly.pdbx_seq_one_letter_code
_entity_poly.pdbx_strand_id
1 'polypeptide(L)'
;LDVLDLLAREGVIAPSDVAMLRKRGGSAIAAVIDAGLAGDDVVADLLAREAGAVVIDLDRGTLEHEAVRLVPEEISRRHLAIVVALEPSGRSVRAAFANPLDERAIADIAAAAGRGVRAMVATVSSIRRALDREYGPDATRVIEAPAGTDDEIAPESTRRVATGRRRATEPPEEVPRTMPVHRLEQEATIEQRHEALLLALIEKGVITRAEYGDALKRLLSRR
;
A
#
# COMPACT_ATOMS: atom_id res chain seq x y z
N LEU A 1 16.07 -3.92 -23.01
CA LEU A 1 15.94 -5.40 -22.99
C LEU A 1 14.48 -5.76 -23.28
N ASP A 2 14.22 -6.68 -24.23
CA ASP A 2 12.83 -7.13 -24.46
C ASP A 2 12.45 -8.12 -23.34
N VAL A 3 11.39 -7.79 -22.62
CA VAL A 3 10.94 -8.59 -21.47
C VAL A 3 10.49 -10.01 -21.87
N LEU A 4 9.93 -10.18 -23.07
CA LEU A 4 9.52 -11.53 -23.56
C LEU A 4 10.73 -12.41 -23.84
N ASP A 5 11.81 -11.83 -24.41
CA ASP A 5 13.05 -12.56 -24.66
C ASP A 5 13.73 -12.94 -23.32
N LEU A 6 13.64 -12.06 -22.32
CA LEU A 6 14.11 -12.37 -20.97
C LEU A 6 13.35 -13.56 -20.38
N LEU A 7 12.01 -13.52 -20.40
CA LEU A 7 11.17 -14.61 -19.87
C LEU A 7 11.42 -15.95 -20.58
N ALA A 8 11.64 -15.91 -21.90
CA ALA A 8 11.96 -17.11 -22.67
C ALA A 8 13.36 -17.64 -22.37
N ARG A 9 14.35 -16.76 -22.20
CA ARG A 9 15.73 -17.13 -21.83
C ARG A 9 15.80 -17.79 -20.44
N GLU A 10 15.02 -17.28 -19.51
CA GLU A 10 14.93 -17.83 -18.16
C GLU A 10 14.00 -19.06 -18.05
N GLY A 11 13.42 -19.50 -19.19
CA GLY A 11 12.56 -20.69 -19.24
C GLY A 11 11.19 -20.52 -18.60
N VAL A 12 10.76 -19.27 -18.35
CA VAL A 12 9.45 -18.96 -17.78
C VAL A 12 8.34 -19.11 -18.80
N ILE A 13 8.61 -18.80 -20.07
CA ILE A 13 7.70 -19.03 -21.20
C ILE A 13 8.43 -19.80 -22.30
N ALA A 14 7.68 -20.49 -23.17
CA ALA A 14 8.28 -21.16 -24.31
C ALA A 14 8.69 -20.13 -25.40
N PRO A 15 9.85 -20.32 -26.06
CA PRO A 15 10.27 -19.43 -27.16
C PRO A 15 9.25 -19.32 -28.30
N SER A 16 8.45 -20.36 -28.55
CA SER A 16 7.34 -20.36 -29.50
C SER A 16 6.26 -19.33 -29.19
N ASP A 17 6.04 -19.01 -27.94
CA ASP A 17 4.96 -18.12 -27.50
C ASP A 17 5.31 -16.65 -27.67
N VAL A 18 6.62 -16.33 -27.70
CA VAL A 18 7.12 -14.94 -27.84
C VAL A 18 6.54 -14.25 -29.08
N ALA A 19 6.55 -14.96 -30.27
CA ALA A 19 6.05 -14.40 -31.50
C ALA A 19 4.54 -14.13 -31.46
N MET A 20 3.77 -14.97 -30.78
CA MET A 20 2.34 -14.80 -30.59
C MET A 20 2.05 -13.62 -29.64
N LEU A 21 2.78 -13.52 -28.53
CA LEU A 21 2.59 -12.47 -27.53
C LEU A 21 2.91 -11.08 -28.10
N ARG A 22 3.97 -10.94 -28.91
CA ARG A 22 4.32 -9.68 -29.58
C ARG A 22 3.22 -9.14 -30.49
N LYS A 23 2.40 -10.02 -31.06
CA LYS A 23 1.28 -9.62 -31.97
C LYS A 23 0.06 -9.10 -31.16
N ARG A 24 -0.06 -9.40 -29.88
CA ARG A 24 -1.24 -9.03 -29.08
C ARG A 24 -1.34 -7.54 -28.78
N GLY A 25 -0.22 -6.81 -28.79
CA GLY A 25 -0.19 -5.42 -28.35
C GLY A 25 -0.43 -5.25 -26.85
N GLY A 26 -0.27 -4.03 -26.34
CA GLY A 26 -0.43 -3.73 -24.91
C GLY A 26 0.75 -4.20 -24.07
N SER A 27 0.51 -4.43 -22.76
CA SER A 27 1.56 -4.90 -21.84
C SER A 27 1.89 -6.36 -22.11
N ALA A 28 3.16 -6.61 -22.50
CA ALA A 28 3.67 -7.95 -22.76
C ALA A 28 3.52 -8.88 -21.56
N ILE A 29 3.78 -8.36 -20.35
CA ILE A 29 3.66 -9.12 -19.09
C ILE A 29 2.20 -9.48 -18.82
N ALA A 30 1.28 -8.52 -18.96
CA ALA A 30 -0.14 -8.81 -18.81
C ALA A 30 -0.59 -9.90 -19.80
N ALA A 31 -0.11 -9.87 -21.04
CA ALA A 31 -0.45 -10.89 -22.04
C ALA A 31 0.06 -12.29 -21.65
N VAL A 32 1.23 -12.40 -21.02
CA VAL A 32 1.78 -13.67 -20.47
C VAL A 32 0.89 -14.22 -19.36
N ILE A 33 0.52 -13.37 -18.40
CA ILE A 33 -0.31 -13.75 -17.26
C ILE A 33 -1.73 -14.11 -17.69
N ASP A 34 -2.35 -13.26 -18.53
CA ASP A 34 -3.71 -13.47 -19.04
C ASP A 34 -3.84 -14.72 -19.92
N ALA A 35 -2.76 -15.14 -20.58
CA ALA A 35 -2.68 -16.39 -21.31
C ALA A 35 -2.39 -17.62 -20.45
N GLY A 36 -2.12 -17.43 -19.14
CA GLY A 36 -1.77 -18.51 -18.22
C GLY A 36 -0.44 -19.19 -18.53
N LEU A 37 0.47 -18.51 -19.24
CA LEU A 37 1.76 -19.07 -19.67
C LEU A 37 2.78 -19.07 -18.53
N ALA A 38 2.63 -18.19 -17.54
CA ALA A 38 3.47 -18.13 -16.36
C ALA A 38 2.68 -17.70 -15.12
N GLY A 39 3.17 -18.05 -13.95
CA GLY A 39 2.65 -17.56 -12.69
C GLY A 39 3.02 -16.09 -12.46
N ASP A 40 2.07 -15.29 -11.98
CA ASP A 40 2.24 -13.86 -11.76
C ASP A 40 3.40 -13.55 -10.78
N ASP A 41 3.50 -14.35 -9.70
CA ASP A 41 4.57 -14.24 -8.71
C ASP A 41 5.93 -14.59 -9.31
N VAL A 42 6.00 -15.64 -10.14
CA VAL A 42 7.24 -16.09 -10.79
C VAL A 42 7.79 -14.99 -11.70
N VAL A 43 6.91 -14.34 -12.46
CA VAL A 43 7.28 -13.23 -13.34
C VAL A 43 7.75 -12.03 -12.53
N ALA A 44 7.02 -11.67 -11.46
CA ALA A 44 7.38 -10.56 -10.58
C ALA A 44 8.75 -10.78 -9.91
N ASP A 45 9.03 -11.96 -9.39
CA ASP A 45 10.30 -12.32 -8.76
C ASP A 45 11.48 -12.27 -9.76
N LEU A 46 11.27 -12.75 -10.98
CA LEU A 46 12.30 -12.68 -12.02
C LEU A 46 12.62 -11.23 -12.36
N LEU A 47 11.60 -10.41 -12.60
CA LEU A 47 11.79 -9.00 -12.98
C LEU A 47 12.40 -8.18 -11.84
N ALA A 48 12.08 -8.51 -10.59
CA ALA A 48 12.68 -7.87 -9.43
C ALA A 48 14.19 -8.15 -9.36
N ARG A 49 14.60 -9.39 -9.62
CA ARG A 49 16.03 -9.76 -9.66
C ARG A 49 16.76 -9.07 -10.79
N GLU A 50 16.20 -9.02 -11.99
CA GLU A 50 16.82 -8.37 -13.16
C GLU A 50 16.91 -6.85 -12.98
N ALA A 51 15.90 -6.22 -12.39
CA ALA A 51 15.89 -4.78 -12.14
C ALA A 51 16.62 -4.36 -10.87
N GLY A 52 17.03 -5.30 -10.01
CA GLY A 52 17.52 -4.98 -8.66
C GLY A 52 16.49 -4.27 -7.79
N ALA A 53 15.21 -4.52 -8.03
CA ALA A 53 14.08 -3.87 -7.36
C ALA A 53 13.46 -4.78 -6.29
N VAL A 54 12.70 -4.18 -5.38
CA VAL A 54 12.01 -4.92 -4.31
C VAL A 54 10.61 -5.29 -4.77
N VAL A 55 10.20 -6.54 -4.50
CA VAL A 55 8.80 -6.96 -4.69
C VAL A 55 7.96 -6.45 -3.51
N ILE A 56 6.80 -5.88 -3.79
CA ILE A 56 5.86 -5.41 -2.78
C ILE A 56 4.48 -6.07 -2.96
N ASP A 57 3.82 -6.28 -1.83
CA ASP A 57 2.44 -6.77 -1.79
C ASP A 57 1.48 -5.57 -1.65
N LEU A 58 0.78 -5.23 -2.73
CA LEU A 58 -0.18 -4.12 -2.76
C LEU A 58 -1.52 -4.45 -2.09
N ASP A 59 -1.78 -5.72 -1.83
CA ASP A 59 -3.03 -6.14 -1.17
C ASP A 59 -2.94 -5.94 0.35
N ARG A 60 -1.73 -6.06 0.90
CA ARG A 60 -1.44 -5.86 2.33
C ARG A 60 -0.85 -4.48 2.63
N GLY A 61 -0.29 -3.84 1.62
CA GLY A 61 0.32 -2.52 1.75
C GLY A 61 -0.72 -1.39 1.81
N THR A 62 -0.40 -0.35 2.58
CA THR A 62 -1.17 0.89 2.56
C THR A 62 -0.65 1.78 1.45
N LEU A 63 -1.54 2.23 0.57
CA LEU A 63 -1.24 3.23 -0.45
C LEU A 63 -1.53 4.62 0.12
N GLU A 64 -0.62 5.56 -0.11
CA GLU A 64 -0.85 6.96 0.23
C GLU A 64 -1.72 7.59 -0.86
N HIS A 65 -2.98 7.86 -0.54
CA HIS A 65 -3.97 8.36 -1.49
C HIS A 65 -3.52 9.62 -2.22
N GLU A 66 -2.88 10.56 -1.52
CA GLU A 66 -2.31 11.77 -2.12
C GLU A 66 -1.20 11.46 -3.13
N ALA A 67 -0.38 10.46 -2.86
CA ALA A 67 0.68 10.04 -3.77
C ALA A 67 0.10 9.37 -5.02
N VAL A 68 -0.91 8.52 -4.86
CA VAL A 68 -1.61 7.87 -5.99
C VAL A 68 -2.19 8.92 -6.95
N ARG A 69 -2.79 9.97 -6.42
CA ARG A 69 -3.42 11.05 -7.19
C ARG A 69 -2.44 11.92 -7.99
N LEU A 70 -1.14 11.81 -7.77
CA LEU A 70 -0.12 12.52 -8.58
C LEU A 70 -0.07 12.03 -10.02
N VAL A 71 -0.53 10.81 -10.28
CA VAL A 71 -0.50 10.21 -11.62
C VAL A 71 -1.94 9.95 -12.08
N PRO A 72 -2.34 10.43 -13.27
CA PRO A 72 -3.65 10.14 -13.83
C PRO A 72 -3.88 8.62 -14.02
N GLU A 73 -5.13 8.19 -13.80
CA GLU A 73 -5.54 6.79 -13.97
C GLU A 73 -5.14 6.21 -15.31
N GLU A 74 -5.32 6.96 -16.40
CA GLU A 74 -5.01 6.51 -17.76
C GLU A 74 -3.54 6.12 -17.92
N ILE A 75 -2.62 6.91 -17.34
CA ILE A 75 -1.18 6.63 -17.38
C ILE A 75 -0.87 5.40 -16.53
N SER A 76 -1.44 5.33 -15.32
CA SER A 76 -1.27 4.20 -14.41
C SER A 76 -1.75 2.88 -15.02
N ARG A 77 -2.93 2.87 -15.65
CA ARG A 77 -3.47 1.68 -16.33
C ARG A 77 -2.69 1.30 -17.57
N ARG A 78 -2.27 2.29 -18.38
CA ARG A 78 -1.48 2.06 -19.59
C ARG A 78 -0.18 1.32 -19.31
N HIS A 79 0.51 1.70 -18.25
CA HIS A 79 1.81 1.15 -17.86
C HIS A 79 1.73 0.04 -16.82
N LEU A 80 0.52 -0.33 -16.35
CA LEU A 80 0.35 -1.24 -15.23
C LEU A 80 1.30 -0.86 -14.08
N ALA A 81 1.14 0.37 -13.61
CA ALA A 81 1.94 0.93 -12.53
C ALA A 81 1.07 1.76 -11.59
N ILE A 82 1.43 1.81 -10.33
CA ILE A 82 0.73 2.62 -9.32
C ILE A 82 1.74 3.27 -8.39
N VAL A 83 1.53 4.56 -8.09
CA VAL A 83 2.32 5.24 -7.07
C VAL A 83 1.86 4.76 -5.69
N VAL A 84 2.80 4.37 -4.85
CA VAL A 84 2.54 3.80 -3.54
C VAL A 84 2.62 4.85 -2.44
N ALA A 85 3.68 5.67 -2.48
CA ALA A 85 3.94 6.67 -1.46
C ALA A 85 4.90 7.75 -1.96
N LEU A 86 4.90 8.90 -1.26
CA LEU A 86 5.94 9.90 -1.38
C LEU A 86 7.19 9.47 -0.57
N GLU A 87 8.35 9.74 -1.10
CA GLU A 87 9.59 9.64 -0.30
C GLU A 87 9.65 10.80 0.71
N PRO A 88 10.24 10.59 1.91
CA PRO A 88 10.32 11.63 2.94
C PRO A 88 10.97 12.93 2.47
N SER A 89 11.86 12.86 1.47
CA SER A 89 12.48 14.03 0.85
C SER A 89 11.52 14.87 -0.02
N GLY A 90 10.35 14.33 -0.36
CA GLY A 90 9.40 14.93 -1.29
C GLY A 90 9.89 15.03 -2.75
N ARG A 91 11.11 14.60 -3.05
CA ARG A 91 11.72 14.70 -4.39
C ARG A 91 11.40 13.53 -5.30
N SER A 92 11.04 12.40 -4.73
CA SER A 92 10.72 11.17 -5.44
C SER A 92 9.50 10.48 -4.88
N VAL A 93 8.90 9.65 -5.71
CA VAL A 93 7.81 8.76 -5.35
C VAL A 93 8.26 7.30 -5.44
N ARG A 94 7.70 6.46 -4.60
CA ARG A 94 7.79 5.01 -4.74
C ARG A 94 6.63 4.56 -5.61
N ALA A 95 6.93 3.84 -6.69
CA ALA A 95 5.91 3.34 -7.59
C ALA A 95 6.13 1.85 -7.88
N ALA A 96 5.06 1.08 -7.86
CA ALA A 96 5.04 -0.33 -8.21
C ALA A 96 4.74 -0.49 -9.69
N PHE A 97 5.51 -1.32 -10.38
CA PHE A 97 5.39 -1.63 -11.79
C PHE A 97 5.22 -3.13 -11.98
N ALA A 98 4.41 -3.52 -12.96
CA ALA A 98 4.42 -4.89 -13.47
C ALA A 98 5.71 -5.17 -14.25
N ASN A 99 6.24 -4.14 -14.95
CA ASN A 99 7.51 -4.19 -15.66
C ASN A 99 8.45 -3.05 -15.23
N PRO A 100 9.33 -3.25 -14.27
CA PRO A 100 10.28 -2.22 -13.83
C PRO A 100 11.42 -2.00 -14.84
N LEU A 101 11.55 -2.83 -15.88
CA LEU A 101 12.55 -2.70 -16.95
C LEU A 101 12.07 -1.79 -18.09
N ASP A 102 10.81 -1.35 -18.06
CA ASP A 102 10.26 -0.41 -19.04
C ASP A 102 10.62 1.03 -18.68
N GLU A 103 11.74 1.51 -19.21
CA GLU A 103 12.22 2.87 -18.98
C GLU A 103 11.18 3.94 -19.39
N ARG A 104 10.38 3.64 -20.43
CA ARG A 104 9.32 4.55 -20.89
C ARG A 104 8.21 4.66 -19.86
N ALA A 105 7.78 3.54 -19.28
CA ALA A 105 6.79 3.55 -18.22
C ALA A 105 7.28 4.36 -17.01
N ILE A 106 8.55 4.17 -16.61
CA ILE A 106 9.16 4.92 -15.50
C ILE A 106 9.21 6.42 -15.83
N ALA A 107 9.61 6.80 -17.05
CA ALA A 107 9.68 8.18 -17.48
C ALA A 107 8.30 8.85 -17.53
N ASP A 108 7.27 8.17 -18.04
CA ASP A 108 5.90 8.68 -18.12
C ASP A 108 5.31 8.88 -16.70
N ILE A 109 5.53 7.96 -15.77
CA ILE A 109 5.12 8.09 -14.36
C ILE A 109 5.89 9.25 -13.69
N ALA A 110 7.20 9.37 -13.92
CA ALA A 110 8.00 10.46 -13.37
C ALA A 110 7.54 11.83 -13.86
N ALA A 111 7.24 11.94 -15.16
CA ALA A 111 6.74 13.16 -15.77
C ALA A 111 5.36 13.54 -15.22
N ALA A 112 4.44 12.58 -15.10
CA ALA A 112 3.12 12.80 -14.54
C ALA A 112 3.16 13.20 -13.06
N ALA A 113 4.00 12.55 -12.25
CA ALA A 113 4.16 12.89 -10.84
C ALA A 113 4.96 14.19 -10.62
N GLY A 114 5.70 14.68 -11.63
CA GLY A 114 6.62 15.81 -11.50
C GLY A 114 7.78 15.54 -10.53
N ARG A 115 8.18 14.28 -10.36
CA ARG A 115 9.13 13.81 -9.34
C ARG A 115 9.95 12.64 -9.86
N GLY A 116 11.11 12.38 -9.23
CA GLY A 116 11.85 11.14 -9.45
C GLY A 116 11.03 9.91 -9.07
N VAL A 117 11.31 8.76 -9.69
CA VAL A 117 10.61 7.50 -9.40
C VAL A 117 11.59 6.48 -8.86
N ARG A 118 11.27 5.90 -7.72
CA ARG A 118 11.88 4.68 -7.20
C ARG A 118 10.99 3.51 -7.56
N ALA A 119 11.42 2.75 -8.56
CA ALA A 119 10.67 1.61 -9.04
C ALA A 119 10.72 0.43 -8.06
N MET A 120 9.57 -0.18 -7.84
CA MET A 120 9.37 -1.45 -7.15
C MET A 120 8.59 -2.36 -8.06
N VAL A 121 8.53 -3.64 -7.74
CA VAL A 121 7.79 -4.63 -8.53
C VAL A 121 6.55 -5.08 -7.77
N ALA A 122 5.46 -5.27 -8.49
CA ALA A 122 4.29 -5.95 -7.97
C ALA A 122 3.67 -6.83 -9.07
N THR A 123 2.88 -7.82 -8.65
CA THR A 123 2.18 -8.70 -9.59
C THR A 123 1.14 -7.92 -10.41
N VAL A 124 0.91 -8.35 -11.64
CA VAL A 124 -0.11 -7.74 -12.53
C VAL A 124 -1.47 -7.72 -11.84
N SER A 125 -1.83 -8.83 -11.20
CA SER A 125 -3.13 -8.97 -10.53
C SER A 125 -3.27 -8.02 -9.34
N SER A 126 -2.23 -7.83 -8.51
CA SER A 126 -2.28 -6.92 -7.38
C SER A 126 -2.32 -5.45 -7.84
N ILE A 127 -1.59 -5.10 -8.91
CA ILE A 127 -1.66 -3.75 -9.51
C ILE A 127 -3.06 -3.47 -10.05
N ARG A 128 -3.67 -4.39 -10.79
CA ARG A 128 -5.03 -4.23 -11.31
C ARG A 128 -6.03 -4.00 -10.17
N ARG A 129 -5.99 -4.83 -9.12
CA ARG A 129 -6.85 -4.65 -7.94
C ARG A 129 -6.61 -3.31 -7.24
N ALA A 130 -5.36 -2.89 -7.10
CA ALA A 130 -5.02 -1.62 -6.51
C ALA A 130 -5.55 -0.44 -7.36
N LEU A 131 -5.39 -0.48 -8.69
CA LEU A 131 -5.94 0.53 -9.59
C LEU A 131 -7.46 0.60 -9.52
N ASP A 132 -8.15 -0.54 -9.46
CA ASP A 132 -9.61 -0.59 -9.36
C ASP A 132 -10.10 -0.05 -8.00
N ARG A 133 -9.35 -0.31 -6.92
CA ARG A 133 -9.64 0.23 -5.59
C ARG A 133 -9.44 1.74 -5.51
N GLU A 134 -8.34 2.26 -6.09
CA GLU A 134 -7.94 3.67 -5.94
C GLU A 134 -8.62 4.60 -6.97
N TYR A 135 -8.94 4.11 -8.15
CA TYR A 135 -9.54 4.89 -9.24
C TYR A 135 -10.95 4.42 -9.62
N GLY A 136 -11.44 3.34 -9.03
CA GLY A 136 -12.79 2.84 -9.31
C GLY A 136 -13.89 3.81 -8.84
N PRO A 137 -15.14 3.59 -9.26
CA PRO A 137 -16.28 4.46 -8.92
C PRO A 137 -16.54 4.55 -7.41
N ASP A 138 -16.07 3.59 -6.62
CA ASP A 138 -16.18 3.60 -5.16
C ASP A 138 -15.06 4.40 -4.48
N ALA A 139 -13.97 4.73 -5.18
CA ALA A 139 -12.86 5.51 -4.64
C ALA A 139 -13.28 6.94 -4.23
N THR A 140 -14.31 7.48 -4.86
CA THR A 140 -14.85 8.82 -4.58
C THR A 140 -15.67 8.87 -3.29
N ARG A 141 -16.16 7.73 -2.78
CA ARG A 141 -16.98 7.69 -1.55
C ARG A 141 -16.18 7.83 -0.26
N VAL A 142 -14.87 7.67 -0.29
CA VAL A 142 -14.01 7.78 0.91
C VAL A 142 -13.63 9.23 1.23
N ILE A 143 -13.92 10.19 0.35
CA ILE A 143 -13.50 11.60 0.50
C ILE A 143 -14.62 12.52 1.03
N GLU A 144 -15.85 12.04 1.17
CA GLU A 144 -16.84 12.79 1.94
C GLU A 144 -16.68 12.53 3.45
N ALA A 145 -15.64 13.13 4.03
CA ALA A 145 -15.73 13.54 5.42
C ALA A 145 -16.93 14.50 5.51
N PRO A 146 -17.81 14.35 6.49
CA PRO A 146 -18.95 15.27 6.63
C PRO A 146 -18.39 16.69 6.76
N ALA A 147 -18.67 17.50 5.76
CA ALA A 147 -18.48 18.93 5.81
C ALA A 147 -19.15 19.41 7.10
N GLY A 148 -18.34 20.06 7.95
CA GLY A 148 -18.87 20.74 9.13
C GLY A 148 -20.02 21.62 8.68
N THR A 149 -21.14 21.43 9.31
CA THR A 149 -22.29 22.31 9.21
C THR A 149 -21.83 23.69 9.66
N ASP A 150 -21.73 24.58 8.70
CA ASP A 150 -21.61 26.03 8.96
C ASP A 150 -22.75 26.48 9.85
N ASP A 151 -22.40 27.14 10.92
CA ASP A 151 -23.27 27.91 11.80
C ASP A 151 -24.15 28.86 10.99
N GLU A 152 -25.40 28.58 10.87
CA GLU A 152 -26.41 29.57 10.48
C GLU A 152 -26.91 30.27 11.72
N ILE A 153 -26.43 31.49 11.90
CA ILE A 153 -26.89 32.46 12.89
C ILE A 153 -28.33 32.83 12.57
N ALA A 154 -29.26 32.54 13.46
CA ALA A 154 -30.59 33.17 13.48
C ALA A 154 -30.99 33.55 14.89
N PRO A 155 -31.76 34.62 15.07
CA PRO A 155 -31.71 35.50 16.25
C PRO A 155 -32.70 35.12 17.36
N GLU A 156 -32.37 35.67 18.53
CA GLU A 156 -33.13 35.86 19.76
C GLU A 156 -34.65 35.63 19.76
N SER A 157 -35.09 34.85 20.72
CA SER A 157 -36.32 35.16 21.45
C SER A 157 -36.31 34.58 22.87
N THR A 158 -36.31 35.53 23.79
CA THR A 158 -36.59 35.47 25.24
C THR A 158 -37.64 34.45 25.69
N ARG A 159 -37.40 33.69 26.79
CA ARG A 159 -38.13 33.78 28.08
C ARG A 159 -37.79 32.69 29.10
N ARG A 160 -37.31 33.20 30.25
CA ARG A 160 -37.67 32.90 31.67
C ARG A 160 -37.59 31.46 32.23
N VAL A 161 -36.62 31.34 33.12
CA VAL A 161 -36.71 30.95 34.56
C VAL A 161 -37.45 29.65 34.94
N ALA A 162 -36.69 28.68 35.45
CA ALA A 162 -37.02 27.97 36.69
C ALA A 162 -35.77 27.33 37.30
N THR A 163 -35.55 27.69 38.54
CA THR A 163 -34.58 27.21 39.54
C THR A 163 -34.74 25.71 39.78
N GLY A 164 -33.64 24.98 39.81
CA GLY A 164 -33.61 23.60 40.25
C GLY A 164 -32.19 23.14 40.60
N ARG A 165 -31.81 23.34 41.84
CA ARG A 165 -30.61 22.83 42.48
C ARG A 165 -30.61 21.30 42.47
N ARG A 166 -29.64 20.64 41.79
CA ARG A 166 -29.21 19.30 42.15
C ARG A 166 -27.78 18.99 41.68
N ARG A 167 -26.96 18.71 42.68
CA ARG A 167 -25.86 17.75 42.84
C ARG A 167 -24.88 17.58 41.66
N ALA A 168 -23.63 17.92 42.00
CA ALA A 168 -22.42 17.50 41.32
C ALA A 168 -22.43 15.99 41.07
N THR A 169 -22.36 15.61 39.81
CA THR A 169 -21.91 14.30 39.33
C THR A 169 -20.64 14.55 38.54
N GLU A 170 -19.62 13.78 38.89
CA GLU A 170 -18.30 13.77 38.27
C GLU A 170 -18.40 13.75 36.73
N PRO A 171 -17.43 14.39 36.04
CA PRO A 171 -17.38 14.31 34.58
C PRO A 171 -17.10 12.86 34.15
N PRO A 172 -17.73 12.37 33.09
CA PRO A 172 -17.39 11.05 32.54
C PRO A 172 -15.93 11.06 32.10
N GLU A 173 -15.22 10.05 32.54
CA GLU A 173 -13.87 9.69 32.12
C GLU A 173 -13.72 9.85 30.60
N GLU A 174 -12.83 10.75 30.19
CA GLU A 174 -12.50 10.94 28.78
C GLU A 174 -11.98 9.61 28.22
N VAL A 175 -12.78 8.99 27.35
CA VAL A 175 -12.34 7.86 26.54
C VAL A 175 -11.13 8.33 25.74
N PRO A 176 -9.95 7.71 25.90
CA PRO A 176 -8.75 8.17 25.19
C PRO A 176 -9.01 8.12 23.70
N ARG A 177 -8.85 9.26 23.03
CA ARG A 177 -8.88 9.35 21.57
C ARG A 177 -7.86 8.36 21.04
N THR A 178 -8.33 7.37 20.29
CA THR A 178 -7.46 6.38 19.64
C THR A 178 -6.45 7.09 18.75
N MET A 179 -5.19 7.11 19.17
CA MET A 179 -4.11 7.60 18.32
C MET A 179 -3.96 6.68 17.12
N PRO A 180 -3.71 7.23 15.89
CA PRO A 180 -3.41 6.40 14.74
C PRO A 180 -2.19 5.51 15.01
N VAL A 181 -2.27 4.22 14.67
CA VAL A 181 -1.24 3.21 14.95
C VAL A 181 0.16 3.64 14.49
N HIS A 182 0.25 4.27 13.31
CA HIS A 182 1.52 4.75 12.75
C HIS A 182 2.23 5.80 13.63
N ARG A 183 1.48 6.60 14.40
CA ARG A 183 2.05 7.59 15.30
C ARG A 183 2.59 6.94 16.57
N LEU A 184 1.88 5.93 17.08
CA LEU A 184 2.35 5.11 18.20
C LEU A 184 3.64 4.35 17.83
N GLU A 185 3.72 3.84 16.59
CA GLU A 185 4.92 3.17 16.10
C GLU A 185 6.12 4.11 15.94
N GLN A 186 5.91 5.39 15.60
CA GLN A 186 6.99 6.38 15.51
C GLN A 186 7.50 6.83 16.87
N GLU A 187 6.64 6.90 17.87
CA GLU A 187 6.97 7.34 19.22
C GLU A 187 7.51 6.20 20.10
N ALA A 188 7.18 4.93 19.76
CA ALA A 188 7.59 3.77 20.52
C ALA A 188 9.05 3.37 20.25
N THR A 189 9.78 3.02 21.31
CA THR A 189 11.12 2.43 21.20
C THR A 189 11.06 1.03 20.57
N ILE A 190 12.20 0.53 20.09
CA ILE A 190 12.31 -0.82 19.52
C ILE A 190 11.87 -1.88 20.54
N GLU A 191 12.21 -1.68 21.83
CA GLU A 191 11.82 -2.58 22.91
C GLU A 191 10.31 -2.60 23.12
N GLN A 192 9.67 -1.43 23.14
CA GLN A 192 8.21 -1.31 23.26
C GLN A 192 7.46 -1.93 22.10
N ARG A 193 7.96 -1.77 20.86
CA ARG A 193 7.37 -2.41 19.68
C ARG A 193 7.49 -3.93 19.75
N HIS A 194 8.65 -4.42 20.20
CA HIS A 194 8.88 -5.87 20.37
C HIS A 194 7.96 -6.45 21.44
N GLU A 195 7.80 -5.76 22.58
CA GLU A 195 6.91 -6.18 23.66
C GLU A 195 5.45 -6.20 23.21
N ALA A 196 4.99 -5.16 22.50
CA ALA A 196 3.63 -5.09 21.96
C ALA A 196 3.36 -6.22 20.95
N LEU A 197 4.33 -6.54 20.07
CA LEU A 197 4.22 -7.65 19.14
C LEU A 197 4.10 -9.00 19.86
N LEU A 198 4.93 -9.21 20.88
CA LEU A 198 4.88 -10.42 21.70
C LEU A 198 3.55 -10.60 22.39
N LEU A 199 3.03 -9.54 23.01
CA LEU A 199 1.71 -9.58 23.66
C LEU A 199 0.62 -9.95 22.66
N ALA A 200 0.61 -9.32 21.48
CA ALA A 200 -0.36 -9.60 20.44
C ALA A 200 -0.30 -11.06 19.92
N LEU A 201 0.91 -11.63 19.78
CA LEU A 201 1.10 -13.02 19.36
C LEU A 201 0.62 -14.01 20.42
N ILE A 202 0.86 -13.71 21.71
CA ILE A 202 0.40 -14.53 22.83
C ILE A 202 -1.13 -14.46 22.98
N GLU A 203 -1.73 -13.27 22.87
CA GLU A 203 -3.19 -13.08 22.94
C GLU A 203 -3.92 -13.81 21.80
N LYS A 204 -3.34 -13.81 20.60
CA LYS A 204 -3.88 -14.56 19.45
C LYS A 204 -3.61 -16.05 19.50
N GLY A 205 -2.89 -16.55 20.51
CA GLY A 205 -2.56 -17.96 20.65
C GLY A 205 -1.61 -18.50 19.60
N VAL A 206 -0.87 -17.62 18.89
CA VAL A 206 0.11 -18.01 17.87
C VAL A 206 1.36 -18.60 18.51
N ILE A 207 1.76 -18.07 19.67
CA ILE A 207 2.87 -18.57 20.49
C ILE A 207 2.45 -18.58 21.96
N THR A 208 3.00 -19.51 22.73
CA THR A 208 2.86 -19.51 24.18
C THR A 208 4.05 -18.80 24.84
N ARG A 209 3.83 -18.33 26.07
CA ARG A 209 4.89 -17.69 26.87
C ARG A 209 6.06 -18.64 27.15
N ALA A 210 5.79 -19.95 27.21
CA ALA A 210 6.81 -20.99 27.38
C ALA A 210 7.69 -21.14 26.14
N GLU A 211 7.09 -21.21 24.94
CA GLU A 211 7.80 -21.31 23.66
C GLU A 211 8.70 -20.08 23.42
N TYR A 212 8.21 -18.90 23.76
CA TYR A 212 9.04 -17.70 23.70
C TYR A 212 10.23 -17.77 24.65
N GLY A 213 10.02 -18.20 25.90
CA GLY A 213 11.09 -18.36 26.88
C GLY A 213 12.17 -19.34 26.45
N ASP A 214 11.78 -20.44 25.80
CA ASP A 214 12.72 -21.44 25.28
C ASP A 214 13.46 -20.94 24.02
N ALA A 215 12.83 -20.15 23.18
CA ALA A 215 13.49 -19.49 22.06
C ALA A 215 14.53 -18.46 22.54
N LEU A 216 14.21 -17.70 23.57
CA LEU A 216 15.12 -16.72 24.17
C LEU A 216 16.35 -17.40 24.80
N LYS A 217 16.16 -18.49 25.53
CA LYS A 217 17.27 -19.29 26.10
C LYS A 217 18.21 -19.80 25.01
N ARG A 218 17.64 -20.31 23.89
CA ARG A 218 18.43 -20.78 22.73
C ARG A 218 19.25 -19.67 22.07
N LEU A 219 18.74 -18.46 22.00
CA LEU A 219 19.46 -17.31 21.47
C LEU A 219 20.60 -16.87 22.38
N LEU A 220 20.35 -16.83 23.69
CA LEU A 220 21.37 -16.45 24.69
C LEU A 220 22.49 -17.48 24.84
N SER A 221 22.21 -18.77 24.60
CA SER A 221 23.22 -19.84 24.67
C SER A 221 24.11 -19.94 23.41
N ARG A 222 23.82 -19.15 22.36
CA ARG A 222 24.65 -19.06 21.14
C ARG A 222 25.68 -17.92 21.14
N ARG A 223 25.75 -17.15 22.20
CA ARG A 223 26.78 -16.14 22.46
C ARG A 223 27.85 -16.69 23.39
#